data_4794eb3f5158a2ace5230dd81138149e
#
_entry.id   4794eb3f5158a2ace5230dd81138149e
#
_cell.length_a   1.000
_cell.length_b   1.000
_cell.length_c   1.000
_cell.angle_alpha   90.00
_cell.angle_beta   90.00
_cell.angle_gamma   90.00
#
_symmetry.space_group_name_H-M   'P 1'
#
loop_
_entity.id
_entity.type
_entity.pdbx_description
1 polymer ?
#
loop_
_entity_poly.entity_id
_entity_poly.type
_entity_poly.pdbx_seq_one_letter_code
_entity_poly.pdbx_strand_id
1 'polypeptide(L)'
;MEGRHDAELVERVWGDDLRIEGVVVEYLEGIDDLPAVVREFGPSADARLGVLVDHLVPGTKESRIAAEVMADGAPGEHVLVVGHPFIDIWEAVKPASAGIPAWPSVPRGQDWKTGVCRALGWPENTGAAWQRILSSVHSFRDLEPELLGRVEELIDHVTAP
;
A
#
# COMPACT_ATOMS: atom_id res chain seq x y z
N MET A 1 1.69 1.45 -5.97
CA MET A 1 1.84 0.77 -4.66
C MET A 1 3.29 0.41 -4.44
N GLU A 2 3.82 0.60 -3.24
CA GLU A 2 5.22 0.27 -2.96
C GLU A 2 5.49 -1.22 -3.12
N GLY A 3 4.67 -2.07 -2.54
CA GLY A 3 4.83 -3.50 -2.56
C GLY A 3 3.77 -4.24 -3.38
N ARG A 4 4.10 -5.48 -3.73
CA ARG A 4 3.21 -6.37 -4.48
C ARG A 4 1.96 -6.73 -3.66
N HIS A 5 2.12 -7.00 -2.37
CA HIS A 5 0.98 -7.35 -1.51
C HIS A 5 0.02 -6.17 -1.34
N ASP A 6 0.54 -4.94 -1.31
CA ASP A 6 -0.26 -3.71 -1.31
C ASP A 6 -1.15 -3.64 -2.56
N ALA A 7 -0.55 -3.84 -3.72
CA ALA A 7 -1.26 -3.82 -4.99
C ALA A 7 -2.34 -4.91 -5.05
N GLU A 8 -2.02 -6.12 -4.64
CA GLU A 8 -2.96 -7.24 -4.62
C GLU A 8 -4.13 -6.99 -3.65
N LEU A 9 -3.89 -6.37 -2.49
CA LEU A 9 -4.94 -6.03 -1.53
C LEU A 9 -5.88 -4.96 -2.08
N VAL A 10 -5.34 -3.91 -2.66
CA VAL A 10 -6.12 -2.83 -3.28
C VAL A 10 -6.95 -3.37 -4.45
N GLU A 11 -6.37 -4.18 -5.31
CA GLU A 11 -7.09 -4.85 -6.41
C GLU A 11 -8.20 -5.77 -5.90
N ARG A 12 -7.97 -6.47 -4.79
CA ARG A 12 -8.97 -7.35 -4.19
C ARG A 12 -10.22 -6.61 -3.75
N VAL A 13 -10.06 -5.43 -3.16
CA VAL A 13 -11.17 -4.68 -2.55
C VAL A 13 -11.79 -3.68 -3.52
N TRP A 14 -10.99 -2.97 -4.31
CA TRP A 14 -11.44 -1.89 -5.19
C TRP A 14 -11.24 -2.17 -6.68
N GLY A 15 -10.73 -3.32 -7.06
CA GLY A 15 -10.32 -3.59 -8.44
C GLY A 15 -11.44 -3.38 -9.47
N ASP A 16 -12.68 -3.77 -9.16
CA ASP A 16 -13.82 -3.59 -10.08
C ASP A 16 -14.13 -2.09 -10.28
N ASP A 17 -14.17 -1.31 -9.21
CA ASP A 17 -14.42 0.13 -9.27
C ASP A 17 -13.29 0.86 -10.01
N LEU A 18 -12.04 0.51 -9.70
CA LEU A 18 -10.87 1.09 -10.36
C LEU A 18 -10.85 0.82 -11.87
N ARG A 19 -11.23 -0.39 -12.29
CA ARG A 19 -11.34 -0.72 -13.72
C ARG A 19 -12.42 0.08 -14.44
N ILE A 20 -13.55 0.32 -13.78
CA ILE A 20 -14.63 1.17 -14.31
C ILE A 20 -14.13 2.60 -14.53
N GLU A 21 -13.33 3.12 -13.59
CA GLU A 21 -12.72 4.46 -13.68
C GLU A 21 -11.47 4.51 -14.58
N GLY A 22 -11.05 3.40 -15.15
CA GLY A 22 -9.84 3.33 -15.99
C GLY A 22 -8.54 3.46 -15.24
N VAL A 23 -8.53 3.20 -13.93
CA VAL A 23 -7.33 3.26 -13.08
C VAL A 23 -6.61 1.93 -13.10
N VAL A 24 -5.30 1.98 -13.32
CA VAL A 24 -4.41 0.81 -13.28
C VAL A 24 -3.64 0.81 -11.97
N VAL A 25 -3.57 -0.35 -11.33
CA VAL A 25 -2.78 -0.56 -10.11
C VAL A 25 -1.50 -1.31 -10.45
N GLU A 26 -0.36 -0.73 -10.08
CA GLU A 26 0.96 -1.32 -10.28
C GLU A 26 1.76 -1.28 -8.97
N TYR A 27 2.78 -2.12 -8.83
CA TYR A 27 3.70 -2.09 -7.70
C TYR A 27 5.12 -1.70 -8.14
N LEU A 28 5.88 -1.08 -7.23
CA LEU A 28 7.17 -0.45 -7.52
C LEU A 28 8.38 -1.27 -7.07
N GLU A 29 8.19 -2.29 -6.23
CA GLU A 29 9.28 -3.01 -5.55
C GLU A 29 10.17 -2.07 -4.69
N GLY A 30 9.55 -1.12 -4.01
CA GLY A 30 10.19 -0.11 -3.17
C GLY A 30 10.04 1.30 -3.69
N ILE A 31 10.33 2.29 -2.85
CA ILE A 31 10.14 3.71 -3.15
C ILE A 31 11.38 4.40 -3.74
N ASP A 32 12.54 3.77 -3.69
CA ASP A 32 13.82 4.41 -4.04
C ASP A 32 13.84 4.98 -5.45
N ASP A 33 13.22 4.30 -6.39
CA ASP A 33 13.15 4.72 -7.80
C ASP A 33 11.92 5.60 -8.12
N LEU A 34 11.13 5.97 -7.11
CA LEU A 34 9.91 6.76 -7.34
C LEU A 34 10.13 8.03 -8.15
N PRO A 35 11.17 8.85 -7.90
CA PRO A 35 11.42 10.04 -8.72
C PRO A 35 11.62 9.72 -10.20
N ALA A 36 12.28 8.61 -10.52
CA ALA A 36 12.46 8.17 -11.91
C ALA A 36 11.15 7.69 -12.53
N VAL A 37 10.37 6.91 -11.79
CA VAL A 37 9.04 6.43 -12.19
C VAL A 37 8.11 7.59 -12.49
N VAL A 38 8.08 8.60 -11.63
CA VAL A 38 7.25 9.81 -11.83
C VAL A 38 7.66 10.56 -13.10
N ARG A 39 8.96 10.74 -13.31
CA ARG A 39 9.46 11.41 -14.55
C ARG A 39 9.09 10.62 -15.81
N GLU A 40 9.21 9.30 -15.77
CA GLU A 40 8.87 8.43 -16.90
C GLU A 40 7.36 8.43 -17.18
N PHE A 41 6.54 8.37 -16.13
CA PHE A 41 5.09 8.41 -16.25
C PHE A 41 4.59 9.76 -16.80
N GLY A 42 5.22 10.86 -16.40
CA GLY A 42 4.86 12.21 -16.84
C GLY A 42 3.46 12.63 -16.37
N PRO A 43 3.21 12.72 -15.06
CA PRO A 43 1.87 13.05 -14.54
C PRO A 43 1.33 14.36 -15.11
N SER A 44 0.04 14.39 -15.38
CA SER A 44 -0.67 15.56 -15.92
C SER A 44 -2.10 15.63 -15.35
N ALA A 45 -2.83 16.66 -15.70
CA ALA A 45 -4.23 16.79 -15.32
C ALA A 45 -5.10 15.62 -15.82
N ASP A 46 -4.76 15.06 -16.99
CA ASP A 46 -5.48 13.95 -17.62
C ASP A 46 -4.94 12.58 -17.22
N ALA A 47 -3.79 12.52 -16.55
CA ALA A 47 -3.13 11.28 -16.14
C ALA A 47 -2.43 11.49 -14.79
N ARG A 48 -3.19 11.40 -13.71
CA ARG A 48 -2.70 11.58 -12.35
C ARG A 48 -2.10 10.32 -11.78
N LEU A 49 -1.18 10.48 -10.85
CA LEU A 49 -0.47 9.39 -10.19
C LEU A 49 -0.74 9.41 -8.69
N GLY A 50 -1.23 8.31 -8.17
CA GLY A 50 -1.36 8.07 -6.72
C GLY A 50 -0.37 6.99 -6.26
N VAL A 51 0.33 7.23 -5.17
CA VAL A 51 1.33 6.31 -4.62
C VAL A 51 1.02 6.00 -3.16
N LEU A 52 0.93 4.72 -2.84
CA LEU A 52 0.81 4.24 -1.46
C LEU A 52 2.14 3.66 -1.00
N VAL A 53 2.62 4.13 0.15
CA VAL A 53 3.91 3.77 0.74
C VAL A 53 3.70 3.12 2.11
N ASP A 54 4.45 2.06 2.38
CA ASP A 54 4.46 1.41 3.69
C ASP A 54 5.10 2.31 4.74
N HIS A 55 4.54 2.30 5.95
CA HIS A 55 5.11 2.94 7.13
C HIS A 55 5.70 4.34 6.89
N LEU A 56 4.94 5.20 6.22
CA LEU A 56 5.34 6.56 5.93
C LEU A 56 5.32 7.41 7.22
N VAL A 57 6.50 7.65 7.78
CA VAL A 57 6.69 8.39 9.03
C VAL A 57 7.51 9.66 8.78
N PRO A 58 7.14 10.82 9.35
CA PRO A 58 7.90 12.05 9.20
C PRO A 58 9.37 11.90 9.58
N GLY A 59 10.26 12.49 8.78
CA GLY A 59 11.72 12.47 9.01
C GLY A 59 12.44 11.24 8.45
N THR A 60 11.72 10.29 7.84
CA THR A 60 12.32 9.13 7.18
C THR A 60 12.80 9.47 5.76
N LYS A 61 13.57 8.55 5.17
CA LYS A 61 13.98 8.63 3.76
C LYS A 61 12.75 8.64 2.85
N GLU A 62 11.79 7.79 3.13
CA GLU A 62 10.54 7.66 2.38
C GLU A 62 9.74 8.96 2.40
N SER A 63 9.63 9.63 3.55
CA SER A 63 8.94 10.91 3.65
C SER A 63 9.64 12.04 2.88
N ARG A 64 10.96 12.00 2.79
CA ARG A 64 11.74 12.97 1.99
C ARG A 64 11.53 12.75 0.49
N ILE A 65 11.58 11.50 0.04
CA ILE A 65 11.32 11.15 -1.36
C ILE A 65 9.90 11.56 -1.77
N ALA A 66 8.91 11.28 -0.92
CA ALA A 66 7.53 11.66 -1.15
C ALA A 66 7.37 13.18 -1.28
N ALA A 67 7.97 13.95 -0.37
CA ALA A 67 7.91 15.40 -0.40
C ALA A 67 8.61 15.99 -1.64
N GLU A 68 9.77 15.44 -2.02
CA GLU A 68 10.51 15.83 -3.21
C GLU A 68 9.66 15.65 -4.48
N VAL A 69 9.05 14.49 -4.65
CA VAL A 69 8.22 14.16 -5.82
C VAL A 69 7.00 15.08 -5.92
N MET A 70 6.33 15.36 -4.80
CA MET A 70 5.15 16.25 -4.78
C MET A 70 5.50 17.72 -4.95
N ALA A 71 6.73 18.13 -4.67
CA ALA A 71 7.22 19.50 -4.81
C ALA A 71 7.83 19.81 -6.19
N ASP A 72 7.96 18.84 -7.08
CA ASP A 72 8.65 18.95 -8.36
C ASP A 72 7.79 19.62 -9.43
N GLY A 73 7.46 20.90 -9.21
CA GLY A 73 6.76 21.74 -10.19
C GLY A 73 5.42 21.20 -10.66
N ALA A 74 5.06 21.45 -11.92
CA ALA A 74 3.78 21.03 -12.50
C ALA A 74 3.52 19.50 -12.45
N PRO A 75 4.49 18.62 -12.68
CA PRO A 75 4.30 17.18 -12.46
C PRO A 75 3.91 16.84 -11.02
N GLY A 76 4.49 17.54 -10.04
CA GLY A 76 4.23 17.31 -8.61
C GLY A 76 2.79 17.61 -8.22
N GLU A 77 2.12 18.54 -8.89
CA GLU A 77 0.70 18.88 -8.64
C GLU A 77 -0.25 17.72 -9.00
N HIS A 78 0.20 16.82 -9.86
CA HIS A 78 -0.58 15.67 -10.33
C HIS A 78 -0.15 14.35 -9.71
N VAL A 79 0.69 14.41 -8.66
CA VAL A 79 1.17 13.26 -7.89
C VAL A 79 0.71 13.39 -6.45
N LEU A 80 0.09 12.37 -5.92
CA LEU A 80 -0.21 12.26 -4.49
C LEU A 80 0.49 11.03 -3.92
N VAL A 81 1.36 11.24 -2.94
CA VAL A 81 2.00 10.16 -2.18
C VAL A 81 1.43 10.16 -0.78
N VAL A 82 0.85 9.05 -0.39
CA VAL A 82 0.32 8.82 0.96
C VAL A 82 0.90 7.54 1.53
N GLY A 83 0.84 7.37 2.82
CA GLY A 83 1.30 6.18 3.51
C GLY A 83 0.38 5.76 4.64
N HIS A 84 0.49 4.51 5.03
CA HIS A 84 -0.18 3.96 6.21
C HIS A 84 0.83 3.78 7.36
N PRO A 85 0.34 3.70 8.62
CA PRO A 85 1.22 3.59 9.79
C PRO A 85 1.73 2.18 10.07
N PHE A 86 1.27 1.18 9.34
CA PHE A 86 1.61 -0.23 9.57
C PHE A 86 3.05 -0.53 9.12
N ILE A 87 3.71 -1.46 9.79
CA ILE A 87 5.03 -1.95 9.40
C ILE A 87 4.95 -2.67 8.07
N ASP A 88 3.88 -3.43 7.87
CA ASP A 88 3.59 -4.16 6.62
C ASP A 88 2.09 -4.12 6.34
N ILE A 89 1.70 -4.18 5.08
CA ILE A 89 0.30 -4.16 4.65
C ILE A 89 -0.54 -5.30 5.25
N TRP A 90 0.07 -6.40 5.66
CA TRP A 90 -0.64 -7.48 6.34
C TRP A 90 -1.40 -6.97 7.57
N GLU A 91 -0.79 -6.07 8.33
CA GLU A 91 -1.41 -5.49 9.54
C GLU A 91 -2.62 -4.61 9.23
N ALA A 92 -2.80 -4.19 7.99
CA ALA A 92 -3.97 -3.45 7.57
C ALA A 92 -5.23 -4.32 7.43
N VAL A 93 -5.06 -5.64 7.38
CA VAL A 93 -6.18 -6.58 7.47
C VAL A 93 -6.53 -6.79 8.94
N LYS A 94 -7.81 -6.63 9.27
CA LYS A 94 -8.28 -6.82 10.65
C LYS A 94 -7.94 -8.23 11.14
N PRO A 95 -7.35 -8.39 12.33
CA PRO A 95 -6.99 -9.70 12.86
C PRO A 95 -8.15 -10.70 12.86
N ALA A 96 -9.35 -10.25 13.23
CA ALA A 96 -10.54 -11.10 13.24
C ALA A 96 -10.89 -11.64 11.85
N SER A 97 -10.72 -10.84 10.80
CA SER A 97 -10.93 -11.28 9.42
C SER A 97 -9.89 -12.31 8.99
N ALA A 98 -8.64 -12.14 9.41
CA ALA A 98 -7.56 -13.11 9.16
C ALA A 98 -7.64 -14.38 10.03
N GLY A 99 -8.58 -14.44 10.96
CA GLY A 99 -8.77 -15.58 11.86
C GLY A 99 -7.71 -15.68 12.96
N ILE A 100 -7.13 -14.56 13.36
CA ILE A 100 -6.12 -14.46 14.41
C ILE A 100 -6.59 -13.52 15.53
N PRO A 101 -6.10 -13.69 16.78
CA PRO A 101 -6.51 -12.80 17.88
C PRO A 101 -5.92 -11.41 17.77
N ALA A 102 -4.68 -11.30 17.28
CA ALA A 102 -3.95 -10.05 17.06
C ALA A 102 -2.75 -10.29 16.15
N TRP A 103 -2.26 -9.25 15.50
CA TRP A 103 -0.98 -9.31 14.79
C TRP A 103 0.16 -9.39 15.82
N PRO A 104 1.08 -10.38 15.69
CA PRO A 104 2.20 -10.53 16.62
C PRO A 104 3.20 -9.39 16.49
N SER A 105 3.85 -9.04 17.60
CA SER A 105 5.05 -8.20 17.56
C SER A 105 6.25 -9.03 17.14
N VAL A 106 7.04 -8.52 16.20
CA VAL A 106 8.27 -9.16 15.76
C VAL A 106 9.47 -8.30 16.20
N PRO A 107 10.49 -8.89 16.86
CA PRO A 107 11.67 -8.15 17.27
C PRO A 107 12.40 -7.49 16.10
N ARG A 108 13.00 -6.33 16.35
CA ARG A 108 13.86 -5.65 15.35
C ARG A 108 14.99 -6.57 14.90
N GLY A 109 15.33 -6.50 13.61
CA GLY A 109 16.38 -7.32 13.02
C GLY A 109 15.93 -8.69 12.52
N GLN A 110 14.68 -9.06 12.78
CA GLN A 110 14.05 -10.24 12.18
C GLN A 110 13.18 -9.82 10.98
N ASP A 111 13.11 -10.69 9.96
CA ASP A 111 12.16 -10.50 8.87
C ASP A 111 10.73 -10.54 9.44
N TRP A 112 9.99 -9.47 9.25
CA TRP A 112 8.68 -9.30 9.89
C TRP A 112 7.69 -10.39 9.47
N LYS A 113 7.57 -10.65 8.18
CA LYS A 113 6.62 -11.65 7.65
C LYS A 113 6.94 -13.05 8.15
N THR A 114 8.19 -13.45 8.10
CA THR A 114 8.65 -14.74 8.64
C THR A 114 8.41 -14.82 10.14
N GLY A 115 8.69 -13.75 10.87
CA GLY A 115 8.44 -13.66 12.31
C GLY A 115 6.97 -13.81 12.67
N VAL A 116 6.08 -13.19 11.88
CA VAL A 116 4.62 -13.35 12.04
C VAL A 116 4.19 -14.79 11.82
N CYS A 117 4.63 -15.43 10.73
CA CYS A 117 4.32 -16.83 10.46
C CYS A 117 4.74 -17.73 11.63
N ARG A 118 5.95 -17.53 12.13
CA ARG A 118 6.50 -18.31 13.26
C ARG A 118 5.68 -18.10 14.54
N ALA A 119 5.36 -16.85 14.86
CA ALA A 119 4.59 -16.52 16.07
C ALA A 119 3.15 -17.07 16.02
N LEU A 120 2.56 -17.16 14.84
CA LEU A 120 1.21 -17.70 14.63
C LEU A 120 1.19 -19.22 14.45
N GLY A 121 2.34 -19.87 14.42
CA GLY A 121 2.45 -21.31 14.14
C GLY A 121 2.10 -21.68 12.70
N TRP A 122 2.20 -20.72 11.78
CA TRP A 122 2.03 -20.97 10.35
C TRP A 122 3.34 -21.45 9.71
N PRO A 123 3.26 -22.20 8.60
CA PRO A 123 4.46 -22.50 7.83
C PRO A 123 5.20 -21.22 7.43
N GLU A 124 6.53 -21.24 7.49
CA GLU A 124 7.38 -20.07 7.14
C GLU A 124 7.45 -19.86 5.62
N ASN A 125 6.32 -19.94 4.95
CA ASN A 125 6.14 -19.60 3.54
C ASN A 125 5.31 -18.34 3.45
N THR A 126 5.97 -17.20 3.29
CA THR A 126 5.32 -15.89 3.29
C THR A 126 4.33 -15.70 2.13
N GLY A 127 4.58 -16.33 0.99
CA GLY A 127 3.65 -16.32 -0.13
C GLY A 127 2.35 -17.06 0.18
N ALA A 128 2.45 -18.25 0.77
CA ALA A 128 1.28 -19.03 1.19
C ALA A 128 0.52 -18.34 2.33
N ALA A 129 1.25 -17.75 3.28
CA ALA A 129 0.65 -16.96 4.35
C ALA A 129 -0.12 -15.75 3.81
N TRP A 130 0.45 -15.04 2.84
CA TRP A 130 -0.24 -13.93 2.19
C TRP A 130 -1.50 -14.38 1.46
N GLN A 131 -1.48 -15.47 0.72
CA GLN A 131 -2.67 -16.00 0.05
C GLN A 131 -3.77 -16.36 1.06
N ARG A 132 -3.40 -16.90 2.22
CA ARG A 132 -4.33 -17.15 3.32
C ARG A 132 -4.98 -15.86 3.83
N ILE A 133 -4.18 -14.83 4.08
CA ILE A 133 -4.65 -13.52 4.54
C ILE A 133 -5.55 -12.88 3.48
N LEU A 134 -5.08 -12.81 2.24
CA LEU A 134 -5.81 -12.20 1.12
C LEU A 134 -7.16 -12.88 0.87
N SER A 135 -7.21 -14.21 0.96
CA SER A 135 -8.44 -15.00 0.81
C SER A 135 -9.50 -14.69 1.88
N SER A 136 -9.09 -14.19 3.04
CA SER A 136 -9.99 -13.78 4.12
C SER A 136 -10.62 -12.40 3.90
N VAL A 137 -10.10 -11.62 2.98
CA VAL A 137 -10.59 -10.27 2.67
C VAL A 137 -11.70 -10.36 1.63
N HIS A 138 -12.91 -9.95 2.00
CA HIS A 138 -14.09 -9.97 1.14
C HIS A 138 -14.59 -8.57 0.78
N SER A 139 -14.31 -7.56 1.62
CA SER A 139 -14.69 -6.18 1.39
C SER A 139 -13.81 -5.22 2.18
N PHE A 140 -14.04 -3.90 2.00
CA PHE A 140 -13.39 -2.85 2.79
C PHE A 140 -13.59 -3.02 4.30
N ARG A 141 -14.64 -3.72 4.75
CA ARG A 141 -14.93 -3.96 6.17
C ARG A 141 -13.89 -4.83 6.87
N ASP A 142 -13.14 -5.59 6.10
CA ASP A 142 -12.05 -6.45 6.59
C ASP A 142 -10.73 -5.68 6.80
N LEU A 143 -10.70 -4.39 6.43
CA LEU A 143 -9.51 -3.55 6.48
C LEU A 143 -9.60 -2.52 7.61
N GLU A 144 -8.43 -2.17 8.17
CA GLU A 144 -8.32 -1.13 9.18
C GLU A 144 -8.61 0.26 8.58
N PRO A 145 -9.27 1.17 9.35
CA PRO A 145 -9.65 2.49 8.85
C PRO A 145 -8.47 3.34 8.37
N GLU A 146 -7.29 3.16 8.94
CA GLU A 146 -6.07 3.90 8.57
C GLU A 146 -5.64 3.62 7.13
N LEU A 147 -5.85 2.39 6.65
CA LEU A 147 -5.62 2.07 5.23
C LEU A 147 -6.76 2.59 4.37
N LEU A 148 -8.01 2.39 4.78
CA LEU A 148 -9.19 2.81 4.01
C LEU A 148 -9.13 4.28 3.65
N GLY A 149 -8.85 5.15 4.62
CA GLY A 149 -8.77 6.58 4.41
C GLY A 149 -7.67 6.98 3.40
N ARG A 150 -6.53 6.28 3.43
CA ARG A 150 -5.44 6.54 2.48
C ARG A 150 -5.77 6.10 1.06
N VAL A 151 -6.38 4.93 0.91
CA VAL A 151 -6.78 4.43 -0.42
C VAL A 151 -7.88 5.29 -1.01
N GLU A 152 -8.88 5.68 -0.24
CA GLU A 152 -9.95 6.58 -0.69
C GLU A 152 -9.38 7.93 -1.15
N GLU A 153 -8.44 8.51 -0.40
CA GLU A 153 -7.74 9.74 -0.77
C GLU A 153 -7.00 9.62 -2.11
N LEU A 154 -6.35 8.48 -2.35
CA LEU A 154 -5.70 8.19 -3.63
C LEU A 154 -6.70 8.07 -4.77
N ILE A 155 -7.80 7.35 -4.55
CA ILE A 155 -8.86 7.18 -5.55
C ILE A 155 -9.44 8.54 -5.93
N ASP A 156 -9.77 9.36 -4.95
CA ASP A 156 -10.28 10.72 -5.18
C ASP A 156 -9.30 11.57 -5.99
N HIS A 157 -8.01 11.45 -5.70
CA HIS A 157 -6.98 12.18 -6.44
C HIS A 157 -6.87 11.74 -7.90
N VAL A 158 -6.82 10.44 -8.17
CA VAL A 158 -6.61 9.94 -9.55
C VAL A 158 -7.86 9.96 -10.41
N THR A 159 -9.05 10.06 -9.81
CA THR A 159 -10.33 10.15 -10.50
C THR A 159 -10.91 11.57 -10.55
N ALA A 160 -10.23 12.54 -9.95
CA ALA A 160 -10.69 13.93 -9.97
C ALA A 160 -10.78 14.47 -11.40
N PRO A 161 -11.82 15.29 -11.71
CA PRO A 161 -12.03 15.90 -13.02
C PRO A 161 -10.93 16.89 -13.39
#